data_f7162b090287853fa11cf84d73b32bf6
#
_entry.id   f7162b090287853fa11cf84d73b32bf6
#
_cell.length_a   1.000
_cell.length_b   1.000
_cell.length_c   1.000
_cell.angle_alpha   90.00
_cell.angle_beta   90.00
_cell.angle_gamma   90.00
#
_symmetry.space_group_name_H-M   'P 1'
#
loop_
_entity.id
_entity.type
_entity.pdbx_description
1 polymer ?
#
loop_
_entity_poly.entity_id
_entity_poly.type
_entity_poly.pdbx_seq_one_letter_code
_entity_poly.pdbx_strand_id
1 'polypeptide(L)'
;GISIIQKAQKHINGDYFEELIETKDESSKFFKSTHQNLLSLKKHTDCTYLYTLSTKDGKSFSYVIDASDELYSNEVEKIGTPVDITEDINEITKAITERTIVPTEMYFTEEWGWIISFYGPIINSQDKVIGVVACDFLVADFLSQIKKVALLIGIASVIFLVVFVIVQAIYLSYFFNKLNDVTKAMNNIATGEIDLTARIQFLNDNELGQLSKACNTVMEKLQSMIHT
;
A
#
# COMPACT_ATOMS: atom_id res chain seq x y z
N GLY A 1 13.14 4.48 -5.16
CA GLY A 1 14.05 5.00 -6.20
C GLY A 1 15.47 4.50 -6.05
N ILE A 2 16.15 4.72 -4.91
CA ILE A 2 17.58 4.38 -4.74
C ILE A 2 17.89 2.92 -5.12
N SER A 3 17.13 1.96 -4.62
CA SER A 3 17.32 0.54 -4.94
C SER A 3 17.12 0.22 -6.43
N ILE A 4 16.22 0.94 -7.09
CA ILE A 4 15.97 0.76 -8.53
C ILE A 4 17.17 1.26 -9.32
N ILE A 5 17.68 2.45 -9.01
CA ILE A 5 18.87 3.02 -9.64
C ILE A 5 20.09 2.08 -9.46
N GLN A 6 20.32 1.57 -8.24
CA GLN A 6 21.41 0.63 -7.96
C GLN A 6 21.30 -0.67 -8.77
N LYS A 7 20.09 -1.17 -8.97
CA LYS A 7 19.85 -2.34 -9.82
C LYS A 7 20.06 -2.01 -11.30
N ALA A 8 19.57 -0.85 -11.76
CA ALA A 8 19.73 -0.41 -13.14
C ALA A 8 21.22 -0.23 -13.48
N GLN A 9 22.02 0.39 -12.60
CA GLN A 9 23.48 0.57 -12.80
C GLN A 9 24.20 -0.76 -13.02
N LYS A 10 23.77 -1.87 -12.40
CA LYS A 10 24.39 -3.21 -12.61
C LYS A 10 24.18 -3.76 -14.01
N HIS A 11 23.17 -3.28 -14.73
CA HIS A 11 22.87 -3.70 -16.11
C HIS A 11 23.50 -2.78 -17.15
N ILE A 12 24.13 -1.69 -16.75
CA ILE A 12 24.71 -0.70 -17.65
C ILE A 12 26.25 -0.78 -17.56
N ASN A 13 26.88 -1.28 -18.61
CA ASN A 13 28.33 -1.20 -18.73
C ASN A 13 28.70 0.19 -19.26
N GLY A 14 29.51 0.95 -18.49
CA GLY A 14 29.84 2.33 -18.82
C GLY A 14 30.61 2.49 -20.13
N ASP A 15 31.54 1.59 -20.46
CA ASP A 15 32.32 1.70 -21.69
C ASP A 15 31.44 1.49 -22.94
N TYR A 16 30.58 0.48 -22.92
CA TYR A 16 29.61 0.27 -24.01
C TYR A 16 28.53 1.36 -24.06
N PHE A 17 28.24 1.97 -22.92
CA PHE A 17 27.30 3.10 -22.89
C PHE A 17 27.94 4.33 -23.55
N GLU A 18 29.23 4.60 -23.32
CA GLU A 18 29.98 5.67 -23.98
C GLU A 18 30.06 5.45 -25.48
N GLU A 19 30.36 4.22 -25.95
CA GLU A 19 30.34 3.83 -27.35
C GLU A 19 28.93 4.04 -27.98
N LEU A 20 27.87 3.68 -27.26
CA LEU A 20 26.49 3.85 -27.72
C LEU A 20 26.12 5.33 -27.91
N ILE A 21 26.58 6.23 -27.03
CA ILE A 21 26.36 7.67 -27.17
C ILE A 21 26.98 8.21 -28.47
N GLU A 22 28.16 7.68 -28.85
CA GLU A 22 28.86 8.11 -30.07
C GLU A 22 28.25 7.51 -31.34
N THR A 23 28.00 6.22 -31.32
CA THR A 23 27.52 5.48 -32.51
C THR A 23 26.04 5.65 -32.78
N LYS A 24 25.25 5.86 -31.72
CA LYS A 24 23.77 5.89 -31.74
C LYS A 24 23.16 4.63 -32.35
N ASP A 25 23.86 3.49 -32.23
CA ASP A 25 23.42 2.23 -32.82
C ASP A 25 22.42 1.48 -31.92
N GLU A 26 21.13 1.75 -32.12
CA GLU A 26 20.02 1.06 -31.46
C GLU A 26 19.91 -0.42 -31.87
N SER A 27 20.61 -0.83 -32.94
CA SER A 27 20.65 -2.24 -33.37
C SER A 27 21.65 -3.07 -32.59
N SER A 28 22.57 -2.43 -31.87
CA SER A 28 23.65 -3.09 -31.11
C SER A 28 23.09 -4.07 -30.05
N LYS A 29 23.88 -5.11 -29.80
CA LYS A 29 23.54 -6.10 -28.77
C LYS A 29 23.47 -5.45 -27.38
N PHE A 30 24.35 -4.50 -27.11
CA PHE A 30 24.36 -3.79 -25.83
C PHE A 30 23.08 -3.00 -25.61
N PHE A 31 22.67 -2.18 -26.60
CA PHE A 31 21.40 -1.42 -26.50
C PHE A 31 20.22 -2.35 -26.22
N LYS A 32 20.02 -3.39 -27.04
CA LYS A 32 18.89 -4.32 -26.93
C LYS A 32 18.88 -5.04 -25.58
N SER A 33 20.03 -5.54 -25.12
CA SER A 33 20.08 -6.25 -23.84
C SER A 33 19.87 -5.32 -22.64
N THR A 34 20.45 -4.12 -22.68
CA THR A 34 20.30 -3.14 -21.59
C THR A 34 18.87 -2.63 -21.54
N HIS A 35 18.28 -2.29 -22.69
CA HIS A 35 16.88 -1.91 -22.79
C HIS A 35 15.95 -2.99 -22.17
N GLN A 36 16.12 -4.26 -22.56
CA GLN A 36 15.30 -5.36 -22.02
C GLN A 36 15.46 -5.52 -20.50
N ASN A 37 16.69 -5.37 -19.99
CA ASN A 37 16.96 -5.46 -18.55
C ASN A 37 16.30 -4.29 -17.78
N LEU A 38 16.41 -3.07 -18.29
CA LEU A 38 15.78 -1.89 -17.68
C LEU A 38 14.26 -1.97 -17.76
N LEU A 39 13.71 -2.41 -18.89
CA LEU A 39 12.28 -2.63 -19.06
C LEU A 39 11.75 -3.70 -18.08
N SER A 40 12.48 -4.82 -17.94
CA SER A 40 12.14 -5.85 -16.98
C SER A 40 12.18 -5.30 -15.55
N LEU A 41 13.20 -4.50 -15.21
CA LEU A 41 13.30 -3.85 -13.91
C LEU A 41 12.13 -2.90 -13.65
N LYS A 42 11.78 -2.06 -14.64
CA LYS A 42 10.63 -1.15 -14.58
C LYS A 42 9.32 -1.91 -14.31
N LYS A 43 9.05 -3.00 -15.04
CA LYS A 43 7.83 -3.82 -14.89
C LYS A 43 7.67 -4.48 -13.52
N HIS A 44 8.77 -4.71 -12.80
CA HIS A 44 8.77 -5.32 -11.47
C HIS A 44 8.92 -4.30 -10.35
N THR A 45 8.77 -3.02 -10.65
CA THR A 45 8.87 -1.92 -9.69
C THR A 45 7.75 -0.93 -9.91
N ASP A 46 7.53 -0.04 -8.94
CA ASP A 46 6.49 1.00 -9.01
C ASP A 46 6.99 2.28 -9.72
N CYS A 47 8.15 2.25 -10.40
CA CYS A 47 8.61 3.43 -11.11
C CYS A 47 7.82 3.63 -12.42
N THR A 48 7.44 4.87 -12.70
CA THR A 48 6.66 5.20 -13.88
C THR A 48 7.55 5.27 -15.10
N TYR A 49 8.72 5.93 -14.99
CA TYR A 49 9.71 6.03 -16.03
C TYR A 49 11.08 5.58 -15.53
N LEU A 50 11.82 4.87 -16.39
CA LEU A 50 13.19 4.45 -16.15
C LEU A 50 13.98 4.65 -17.44
N TYR A 51 14.96 5.53 -17.42
CA TYR A 51 15.71 5.91 -18.61
C TYR A 51 17.14 6.32 -18.27
N THR A 52 17.94 6.55 -19.29
CA THR A 52 19.33 7.02 -19.15
C THR A 52 19.55 8.28 -19.96
N LEU A 53 20.34 9.17 -19.40
CA LEU A 53 20.74 10.43 -20.03
C LEU A 53 22.23 10.49 -20.21
N SER A 54 22.69 11.10 -21.28
CA SER A 54 24.10 11.47 -21.51
C SER A 54 24.27 12.98 -21.53
N THR A 55 25.47 13.42 -21.17
CA THR A 55 25.89 14.82 -21.28
C THR A 55 27.31 14.90 -21.78
N LYS A 56 27.61 15.92 -22.60
CA LYS A 56 28.96 16.25 -23.06
C LYS A 56 29.57 17.42 -22.29
N ASP A 57 28.73 18.33 -21.85
CA ASP A 57 29.12 19.62 -21.26
C ASP A 57 28.63 19.78 -19.80
N GLY A 58 27.90 18.78 -19.26
CA GLY A 58 27.29 18.85 -17.95
C GLY A 58 26.09 19.80 -17.83
N LYS A 59 25.61 20.36 -18.97
CA LYS A 59 24.53 21.33 -19.02
C LYS A 59 23.38 20.88 -19.93
N SER A 60 23.73 20.27 -21.05
CA SER A 60 22.79 19.76 -22.03
C SER A 60 22.71 18.24 -21.91
N PHE A 61 21.51 17.72 -21.82
CA PHE A 61 21.30 16.28 -21.68
C PHE A 61 20.45 15.74 -22.82
N SER A 62 20.70 14.46 -23.15
CA SER A 62 19.97 13.76 -24.18
C SER A 62 19.67 12.34 -23.74
N TYR A 63 18.51 11.82 -24.14
CA TYR A 63 18.14 10.42 -23.94
C TYR A 63 19.11 9.47 -24.62
N VAL A 64 19.38 8.32 -23.99
CA VAL A 64 20.19 7.24 -24.56
C VAL A 64 19.40 5.93 -24.59
N ILE A 65 18.90 5.46 -23.48
CA ILE A 65 18.04 4.28 -23.40
C ILE A 65 16.81 4.63 -22.58
N ASP A 66 15.65 4.51 -23.19
CA ASP A 66 14.36 4.64 -22.53
C ASP A 66 13.73 3.25 -22.35
N ALA A 67 13.39 2.87 -21.12
CA ALA A 67 12.78 1.58 -20.80
C ALA A 67 11.28 1.57 -21.06
N SER A 68 10.88 1.88 -22.30
CA SER A 68 9.50 1.78 -22.78
C SER A 68 9.19 0.42 -23.37
N ASP A 69 7.91 0.01 -23.34
CA ASP A 69 7.46 -1.27 -23.86
C ASP A 69 7.57 -1.37 -25.39
N GLU A 70 7.47 -0.26 -26.09
CA GLU A 70 7.45 -0.18 -27.54
C GLU A 70 8.68 0.55 -28.08
N LEU A 71 9.77 -0.19 -28.33
CA LEU A 71 11.03 0.32 -28.89
C LEU A 71 10.87 1.14 -30.18
N TYR A 72 9.73 1.07 -30.84
CA TYR A 72 9.49 1.68 -32.16
C TYR A 72 8.20 2.52 -32.20
N SER A 73 7.59 2.81 -31.07
CA SER A 73 6.46 3.76 -31.02
C SER A 73 6.95 5.20 -31.11
N ASN A 74 6.06 6.12 -31.49
CA ASN A 74 6.37 7.54 -31.48
C ASN A 74 6.50 8.15 -30.05
N GLU A 75 6.29 7.30 -29.04
CA GLU A 75 6.35 7.69 -27.62
C GLU A 75 7.68 7.31 -26.93
N VAL A 76 8.58 6.63 -27.66
CA VAL A 76 9.91 6.26 -27.13
C VAL A 76 10.94 7.28 -27.55
N GLU A 77 11.67 7.77 -26.60
CA GLU A 77 12.74 8.71 -26.83
C GLU A 77 13.95 8.03 -27.48
N LYS A 78 14.34 8.55 -28.67
CA LYS A 78 15.48 8.03 -29.43
C LYS A 78 16.81 8.55 -28.86
N ILE A 79 17.88 7.80 -29.14
CA ILE A 79 19.23 8.20 -28.73
C ILE A 79 19.57 9.58 -29.30
N GLY A 80 19.87 10.50 -28.40
CA GLY A 80 20.24 11.87 -28.73
C GLY A 80 19.07 12.85 -28.77
N THR A 81 17.83 12.42 -28.48
CA THR A 81 16.72 13.37 -28.26
C THR A 81 17.05 14.28 -27.07
N PRO A 82 17.04 15.61 -27.23
CA PRO A 82 17.26 16.53 -26.12
C PRO A 82 16.18 16.39 -25.05
N VAL A 83 16.57 16.52 -23.80
CA VAL A 83 15.64 16.54 -22.66
C VAL A 83 15.75 17.89 -21.96
N ASP A 84 14.60 18.43 -21.57
CA ASP A 84 14.56 19.59 -20.67
C ASP A 84 14.67 19.09 -19.22
N ILE A 85 15.75 19.48 -18.57
CA ILE A 85 16.07 19.14 -17.19
C ILE A 85 16.21 20.40 -16.33
N THR A 86 15.63 21.50 -16.75
CA THR A 86 15.80 22.80 -16.08
C THR A 86 15.44 22.73 -14.60
N GLU A 87 14.44 21.97 -14.25
CA GLU A 87 13.98 21.81 -12.86
C GLU A 87 14.87 20.90 -12.02
N ASP A 88 15.55 19.91 -12.66
CA ASP A 88 16.35 18.87 -12.00
C ASP A 88 17.85 19.06 -12.17
N ILE A 89 18.30 20.12 -12.81
CA ILE A 89 19.71 20.33 -13.17
C ILE A 89 20.65 20.27 -11.96
N ASN A 90 20.20 20.76 -10.81
CA ASN A 90 21.00 20.77 -9.59
C ASN A 90 21.23 19.36 -9.06
N GLU A 91 20.18 18.52 -9.02
CA GLU A 91 20.21 17.15 -8.54
C GLU A 91 21.03 16.24 -9.47
N ILE A 92 20.84 16.41 -10.79
CA ILE A 92 21.64 15.71 -11.79
C ILE A 92 23.11 16.11 -11.70
N THR A 93 23.40 17.42 -11.60
CA THR A 93 24.78 17.91 -11.42
C THR A 93 25.40 17.35 -10.15
N LYS A 94 24.64 17.30 -9.05
CA LYS A 94 25.08 16.72 -7.79
C LYS A 94 25.35 15.22 -7.92
N ALA A 95 24.47 14.47 -8.61
CA ALA A 95 24.67 13.05 -8.87
C ALA A 95 25.97 12.77 -9.65
N ILE A 96 26.30 13.64 -10.62
CA ILE A 96 27.52 13.55 -11.42
C ILE A 96 28.76 13.91 -10.59
N THR A 97 28.74 15.01 -9.85
CA THR A 97 29.91 15.55 -9.15
C THR A 97 30.23 14.77 -7.88
N GLU A 98 29.22 14.39 -7.10
CA GLU A 98 29.38 13.63 -5.86
C GLU A 98 29.41 12.10 -6.10
N ARG A 99 29.14 11.66 -7.33
CA ARG A 99 29.09 10.23 -7.73
C ARG A 99 28.16 9.40 -6.85
N THR A 100 27.04 9.97 -6.48
CA THR A 100 26.06 9.36 -5.60
C THR A 100 24.66 9.39 -6.22
N ILE A 101 23.73 8.62 -5.65
CA ILE A 101 22.35 8.66 -6.08
C ILE A 101 21.66 9.81 -5.34
N VAL A 102 21.07 10.71 -6.10
CA VAL A 102 20.41 11.92 -5.59
C VAL A 102 18.92 11.87 -5.90
N PRO A 103 18.03 11.96 -4.89
CA PRO A 103 16.61 12.18 -5.10
C PRO A 103 16.34 13.67 -5.33
N THR A 104 15.28 13.99 -6.09
CA THR A 104 14.70 15.34 -6.11
C THR A 104 13.75 15.52 -4.93
N GLU A 105 13.44 16.77 -4.61
CA GLU A 105 12.18 17.07 -3.93
C GLU A 105 11.02 16.80 -4.90
N MET A 106 9.80 16.76 -4.37
CA MET A 106 8.61 16.64 -5.22
C MET A 106 8.37 17.97 -5.95
N TYR A 107 8.31 17.93 -7.26
CA TYR A 107 8.07 19.10 -8.11
C TYR A 107 6.91 18.86 -9.08
N PHE A 108 6.37 19.93 -9.63
CA PHE A 108 5.24 19.90 -10.55
C PHE A 108 5.66 20.29 -11.96
N THR A 109 5.29 19.46 -12.94
CA THR A 109 5.40 19.77 -14.36
C THR A 109 4.02 19.90 -14.99
N GLU A 110 3.88 20.73 -16.02
CA GLU A 110 2.59 20.86 -16.73
C GLU A 110 2.20 19.58 -17.48
N GLU A 111 3.18 18.84 -17.96
CA GLU A 111 2.98 17.64 -18.78
C GLU A 111 2.66 16.39 -17.93
N TRP A 112 3.38 16.21 -16.81
CA TRP A 112 3.34 14.97 -16.02
C TRP A 112 2.72 15.13 -14.63
N GLY A 113 2.42 16.36 -14.22
CA GLY A 113 1.93 16.64 -12.86
C GLY A 113 3.03 16.59 -11.81
N TRP A 114 2.71 16.08 -10.62
CA TRP A 114 3.67 15.95 -9.52
C TRP A 114 4.56 14.73 -9.69
N ILE A 115 5.89 14.95 -9.67
CA ILE A 115 6.93 13.95 -9.91
C ILE A 115 7.94 13.96 -8.75
N ILE A 116 8.53 12.79 -8.50
CA ILE A 116 9.75 12.60 -7.71
C ILE A 116 10.71 11.80 -8.56
N SER A 117 11.90 12.34 -8.79
CA SER A 117 12.93 11.72 -9.62
C SER A 117 14.14 11.29 -8.78
N PHE A 118 14.84 10.28 -9.26
CA PHE A 118 16.10 9.80 -8.69
C PHE A 118 17.12 9.69 -9.79
N TYR A 119 18.32 10.26 -9.58
CA TYR A 119 19.41 10.26 -10.53
C TYR A 119 20.62 9.54 -9.97
N GLY A 120 21.20 8.63 -10.74
CA GLY A 120 22.44 7.94 -10.37
C GLY A 120 23.47 7.96 -11.48
N PRO A 121 24.77 8.15 -11.18
CA PRO A 121 25.80 8.29 -12.19
C PRO A 121 26.07 6.98 -12.93
N ILE A 122 26.37 7.08 -14.24
CA ILE A 122 26.90 5.99 -15.06
C ILE A 122 28.40 6.27 -15.24
N ILE A 123 29.25 5.33 -14.81
CA ILE A 123 30.68 5.50 -14.75
C ILE A 123 31.35 4.48 -15.67
N ASN A 124 32.30 4.91 -16.49
CA ASN A 124 33.10 4.03 -17.34
C ASN A 124 34.31 3.44 -16.61
N SER A 125 35.09 2.57 -17.29
CA SER A 125 36.28 1.93 -16.74
C SER A 125 37.43 2.90 -16.43
N GLN A 126 37.40 4.12 -16.99
CA GLN A 126 38.36 5.19 -16.73
C GLN A 126 37.93 6.07 -15.55
N ASP A 127 36.95 5.65 -14.78
CA ASP A 127 36.43 6.39 -13.65
C ASP A 127 35.77 7.75 -14.03
N LYS A 128 35.32 7.89 -15.26
CA LYS A 128 34.62 9.10 -15.75
C LYS A 128 33.11 8.90 -15.71
N VAL A 129 32.38 9.88 -15.19
CA VAL A 129 30.93 9.90 -15.31
C VAL A 129 30.55 10.34 -16.73
N ILE A 130 29.82 9.48 -17.44
CA ILE A 130 29.45 9.64 -18.85
C ILE A 130 27.96 9.90 -19.05
N GLY A 131 27.19 9.75 -17.99
CA GLY A 131 25.74 9.98 -17.99
C GLY A 131 25.13 9.66 -16.66
N VAL A 132 23.82 9.64 -16.64
CA VAL A 132 23.02 9.26 -15.47
C VAL A 132 21.91 8.28 -15.86
N VAL A 133 21.56 7.42 -14.94
CA VAL A 133 20.30 6.67 -14.97
C VAL A 133 19.28 7.40 -14.12
N ALA A 134 18.09 7.56 -14.63
CA ALA A 134 16.98 8.27 -14.01
C ALA A 134 15.79 7.33 -13.78
N CYS A 135 15.10 7.55 -12.68
CA CYS A 135 13.89 6.81 -12.30
C CYS A 135 12.86 7.78 -11.73
N ASP A 136 11.69 7.89 -12.38
CA ASP A 136 10.65 8.83 -12.00
C ASP A 136 9.41 8.12 -11.48
N PHE A 137 8.78 8.74 -10.49
CA PHE A 137 7.53 8.32 -9.88
C PHE A 137 6.50 9.43 -10.02
N LEU A 138 5.40 9.14 -10.70
CA LEU A 138 4.26 10.03 -10.75
C LEU A 138 3.44 9.90 -9.46
N VAL A 139 3.23 11.04 -8.79
CA VAL A 139 2.42 11.07 -7.56
C VAL A 139 0.97 10.67 -7.83
N ALA A 140 0.46 10.94 -9.03
CA ALA A 140 -0.88 10.53 -9.45
C ALA A 140 -1.07 9.00 -9.40
N ASP A 141 -0.08 8.23 -9.84
CA ASP A 141 -0.12 6.77 -9.81
C ASP A 141 -0.14 6.25 -8.37
N PHE A 142 0.69 6.83 -7.52
CA PHE A 142 0.72 6.52 -6.09
C PHE A 142 -0.61 6.84 -5.39
N LEU A 143 -1.19 8.02 -5.66
CA LEU A 143 -2.50 8.41 -5.12
C LEU A 143 -3.63 7.50 -5.59
N SER A 144 -3.57 7.00 -6.83
CA SER A 144 -4.57 6.07 -7.35
C SER A 144 -4.54 4.73 -6.59
N GLN A 145 -3.37 4.23 -6.26
CA GLN A 145 -3.20 3.02 -5.45
C GLN A 145 -3.69 3.22 -4.01
N ILE A 146 -3.37 4.36 -3.39
CA ILE A 146 -3.87 4.71 -2.05
C ILE A 146 -5.41 4.74 -2.04
N LYS A 147 -6.06 5.35 -3.03
CA LYS A 147 -7.53 5.39 -3.14
C LYS A 147 -8.14 3.99 -3.21
N LYS A 148 -7.55 3.06 -3.97
CA LYS A 148 -8.02 1.67 -4.05
C LYS A 148 -7.93 0.97 -2.70
N VAL A 149 -6.79 1.10 -2.01
CA VAL A 149 -6.59 0.51 -0.68
C VAL A 149 -7.54 1.12 0.34
N ALA A 150 -7.70 2.45 0.35
CA ALA A 150 -8.64 3.14 1.23
C ALA A 150 -10.09 2.69 1.01
N LEU A 151 -10.51 2.47 -0.25
CA LEU A 151 -11.82 1.93 -0.57
C LEU A 151 -12.01 0.52 -0.02
N LEU A 152 -11.02 -0.37 -0.19
CA LEU A 152 -11.08 -1.73 0.34
C LEU A 152 -11.19 -1.75 1.86
N ILE A 153 -10.40 -0.92 2.55
CA ILE A 153 -10.48 -0.77 4.02
C ILE A 153 -11.85 -0.25 4.42
N GLY A 154 -12.41 0.72 3.70
CA GLY A 154 -13.74 1.26 3.94
C GLY A 154 -14.83 0.18 3.82
N ILE A 155 -14.81 -0.63 2.76
CA ILE A 155 -15.75 -1.73 2.57
C ILE A 155 -15.62 -2.77 3.70
N ALA A 156 -14.39 -3.18 4.04
CA ALA A 156 -14.13 -4.13 5.11
C ALA A 156 -14.64 -3.62 6.47
N SER A 157 -14.47 -2.32 6.76
CA SER A 157 -14.96 -1.69 7.98
C SER A 157 -16.49 -1.70 8.07
N VAL A 158 -17.18 -1.44 6.97
CA VAL A 158 -18.66 -1.50 6.92
C VAL A 158 -19.14 -2.93 7.16
N ILE A 159 -18.55 -3.93 6.51
CA ILE A 159 -18.88 -5.34 6.71
C ILE A 159 -18.69 -5.74 8.19
N PHE A 160 -17.55 -5.37 8.76
CA PHE A 160 -17.25 -5.63 10.18
C PHE A 160 -18.30 -5.01 11.10
N LEU A 161 -18.68 -3.75 10.85
CA LEU A 161 -19.70 -3.05 11.63
C LEU A 161 -21.06 -3.76 11.56
N VAL A 162 -21.49 -4.17 10.35
CA VAL A 162 -22.75 -4.90 10.17
C VAL A 162 -22.74 -6.23 10.95
N VAL A 163 -21.66 -7.00 10.82
CA VAL A 163 -21.51 -8.27 11.56
C VAL A 163 -21.53 -8.01 13.07
N PHE A 164 -20.82 -6.99 13.53
CA PHE A 164 -20.80 -6.60 14.94
C PHE A 164 -22.21 -6.27 15.46
N VAL A 165 -22.97 -5.46 14.73
CA VAL A 165 -24.34 -5.10 15.11
C VAL A 165 -25.25 -6.34 15.17
N ILE A 166 -25.15 -7.25 14.21
CA ILE A 166 -25.92 -8.50 14.20
C ILE A 166 -25.59 -9.35 15.44
N VAL A 167 -24.30 -9.53 15.74
CA VAL A 167 -23.85 -10.31 16.91
C VAL A 167 -24.36 -9.67 18.21
N GLN A 168 -24.28 -8.34 18.32
CA GLN A 168 -24.82 -7.60 19.47
C GLN A 168 -26.35 -7.75 19.60
N ALA A 169 -27.10 -7.66 18.49
CA ALA A 169 -28.55 -7.86 18.50
C ALA A 169 -28.96 -9.25 18.98
N ILE A 170 -28.25 -10.31 18.51
CA ILE A 170 -28.46 -11.69 18.95
C ILE A 170 -28.17 -11.82 20.44
N TYR A 171 -27.05 -11.27 20.90
CA TYR A 171 -26.67 -11.30 22.31
C TYR A 171 -27.66 -10.60 23.22
N LEU A 172 -28.09 -9.38 22.83
CA LEU A 172 -29.11 -8.62 23.55
C LEU A 172 -30.45 -9.38 23.60
N SER A 173 -30.90 -9.91 22.47
CA SER A 173 -32.15 -10.69 22.41
C SER A 173 -32.11 -11.87 23.36
N TYR A 174 -30.98 -12.60 23.37
CA TYR A 174 -30.79 -13.71 24.33
C TYR A 174 -30.86 -13.23 25.79
N PHE A 175 -30.19 -12.12 26.09
CA PHE A 175 -30.15 -11.53 27.41
C PHE A 175 -31.56 -11.10 27.89
N PHE A 176 -32.30 -10.34 27.05
CA PHE A 176 -33.63 -9.88 27.38
C PHE A 176 -34.64 -11.00 27.52
N ASN A 177 -34.57 -12.06 26.72
CA ASN A 177 -35.43 -13.22 26.86
C ASN A 177 -35.24 -13.88 28.23
N LYS A 178 -33.98 -14.01 28.70
CA LYS A 178 -33.69 -14.57 30.03
C LYS A 178 -34.15 -13.68 31.17
N LEU A 179 -34.00 -12.37 31.02
CA LEU A 179 -34.53 -11.42 32.03
C LEU A 179 -36.07 -11.48 32.12
N ASN A 180 -36.73 -11.64 30.96
CA ASN A 180 -38.20 -11.80 30.93
C ASN A 180 -38.65 -13.08 31.62
N ASP A 181 -37.90 -14.19 31.51
CA ASP A 181 -38.20 -15.46 32.22
C ASP A 181 -38.14 -15.27 33.75
N VAL A 182 -37.14 -14.52 34.23
CA VAL A 182 -37.03 -14.16 35.65
C VAL A 182 -38.20 -13.30 36.10
N THR A 183 -38.52 -12.29 35.30
CA THR A 183 -39.64 -11.35 35.59
C THR A 183 -40.98 -12.08 35.62
N LYS A 184 -41.24 -13.00 34.69
CA LYS A 184 -42.46 -13.83 34.69
C LYS A 184 -42.57 -14.70 35.92
N ALA A 185 -41.48 -15.37 36.31
CA ALA A 185 -41.42 -16.21 37.51
C ALA A 185 -41.75 -15.38 38.78
N MET A 186 -41.17 -14.19 38.90
CA MET A 186 -41.48 -13.29 40.01
C MET A 186 -42.94 -12.78 40.04
N ASN A 187 -43.49 -12.46 38.85
CA ASN A 187 -44.86 -11.98 38.74
C ASN A 187 -45.87 -13.09 39.11
N ASN A 188 -45.62 -14.35 38.69
CA ASN A 188 -46.48 -15.49 39.06
C ASN A 188 -46.50 -15.73 40.58
N ILE A 189 -45.36 -15.51 41.25
CA ILE A 189 -45.32 -15.57 42.74
C ILE A 189 -46.16 -14.44 43.32
N ALA A 190 -46.07 -13.25 42.79
CA ALA A 190 -46.75 -12.04 43.34
C ALA A 190 -48.30 -12.08 43.08
N THR A 191 -48.75 -12.75 42.02
CA THR A 191 -50.20 -12.86 41.71
C THR A 191 -50.89 -14.08 42.35
N GLY A 192 -50.12 -14.94 43.04
CA GLY A 192 -50.70 -16.06 43.76
C GLY A 192 -50.99 -17.28 42.86
N GLU A 193 -50.58 -17.25 41.59
CA GLU A 193 -50.54 -18.40 40.66
C GLU A 193 -49.26 -19.22 41.00
N ILE A 194 -49.32 -19.97 42.08
CA ILE A 194 -48.09 -20.53 42.70
C ILE A 194 -47.75 -21.87 42.04
N ASP A 195 -46.99 -21.84 40.96
CA ASP A 195 -46.17 -22.95 40.56
C ASP A 195 -44.77 -22.84 41.17
N LEU A 196 -44.64 -23.17 42.44
CA LEU A 196 -43.38 -23.18 43.16
C LEU A 196 -42.42 -24.30 42.73
N THR A 197 -42.80 -25.13 41.78
CA THR A 197 -41.97 -26.22 41.26
C THR A 197 -41.11 -25.79 40.09
N ALA A 198 -41.48 -24.71 39.40
CA ALA A 198 -40.68 -24.17 38.33
C ALA A 198 -39.35 -23.61 38.86
N ARG A 199 -38.25 -23.94 38.18
CA ARG A 199 -36.94 -23.40 38.50
C ARG A 199 -36.38 -22.60 37.35
N ILE A 200 -35.80 -21.47 37.67
CA ILE A 200 -35.11 -20.63 36.69
C ILE A 200 -33.74 -21.23 36.41
N GLN A 201 -33.54 -21.75 35.20
CA GLN A 201 -32.26 -22.35 34.83
C GLN A 201 -31.34 -21.27 34.26
N PHE A 202 -30.26 -20.96 34.97
CA PHE A 202 -29.16 -20.14 34.47
C PHE A 202 -27.85 -20.94 34.57
N LEU A 203 -27.18 -21.10 33.45
CA LEU A 203 -25.96 -21.92 33.36
C LEU A 203 -24.66 -21.14 33.63
N ASN A 204 -24.71 -19.80 33.78
CA ASN A 204 -23.53 -18.99 33.94
C ASN A 204 -23.44 -18.33 35.33
N ASP A 205 -22.21 -18.22 35.86
CA ASP A 205 -21.93 -17.58 37.15
C ASP A 205 -21.77 -16.03 37.04
N ASN A 206 -22.59 -15.41 36.20
CA ASN A 206 -22.68 -13.94 36.09
C ASN A 206 -23.81 -13.40 37.00
N GLU A 207 -24.04 -12.09 36.93
CA GLU A 207 -25.07 -11.38 37.75
C GLU A 207 -26.47 -11.98 37.56
N LEU A 208 -26.81 -12.42 36.35
CA LEU A 208 -28.07 -13.10 36.05
C LEU A 208 -28.13 -14.50 36.68
N GLY A 209 -27.05 -15.22 36.71
CA GLY A 209 -26.94 -16.50 37.40
C GLY A 209 -27.11 -16.36 38.92
N GLN A 210 -26.52 -15.29 39.48
CA GLN A 210 -26.71 -14.99 40.92
C GLN A 210 -28.15 -14.58 41.23
N LEU A 211 -28.78 -13.77 40.37
CA LEU A 211 -30.19 -13.38 40.49
C LEU A 211 -31.09 -14.62 40.38
N SER A 212 -30.84 -15.52 39.49
CA SER A 212 -31.58 -16.76 39.30
C SER A 212 -31.48 -17.70 40.53
N LYS A 213 -30.28 -17.84 41.09
CA LYS A 213 -30.07 -18.58 42.36
C LYS A 213 -30.81 -17.97 43.50
N ALA A 214 -30.78 -16.63 43.66
CA ALA A 214 -31.51 -15.92 44.70
C ALA A 214 -33.04 -16.12 44.56
N CYS A 215 -33.58 -16.03 43.34
CA CYS A 215 -34.99 -16.26 43.05
C CYS A 215 -35.40 -17.71 43.38
N ASN A 216 -34.61 -18.71 42.98
CA ASN A 216 -34.87 -20.10 43.30
C ASN A 216 -34.86 -20.37 44.84
N THR A 217 -33.92 -19.74 45.57
CA THR A 217 -33.87 -19.80 47.02
C THR A 217 -35.12 -19.24 47.71
N VAL A 218 -35.67 -18.12 47.17
CA VAL A 218 -36.93 -17.54 47.65
C VAL A 218 -38.08 -18.51 47.42
N MET A 219 -38.18 -19.13 46.20
CA MET A 219 -39.20 -20.09 45.85
C MET A 219 -39.15 -21.32 46.79
N GLU A 220 -37.95 -21.86 47.10
CA GLU A 220 -37.77 -22.95 48.03
C GLU A 220 -38.26 -22.64 49.45
N LYS A 221 -37.92 -21.44 49.95
CA LYS A 221 -38.39 -20.98 51.27
C LYS A 221 -39.90 -20.83 51.32
N LEU A 222 -40.54 -20.27 50.29
CA LEU A 222 -41.97 -20.14 50.19
C LEU A 222 -42.64 -21.54 50.15
N GLN A 223 -42.09 -22.47 49.36
CA GLN A 223 -42.61 -23.83 49.26
C GLN A 223 -42.54 -24.56 50.60
N SER A 224 -41.44 -24.41 51.37
CA SER A 224 -41.29 -25.01 52.71
C SER A 224 -42.30 -24.44 53.73
N MET A 225 -42.65 -23.17 53.63
CA MET A 225 -43.64 -22.52 54.51
C MET A 225 -45.09 -22.96 54.25
N ILE A 226 -45.44 -23.37 53.04
CA ILE A 226 -46.77 -23.82 52.67
C ILE A 226 -46.99 -25.29 53.03
N HIS A 227 -45.92 -26.09 53.11
CA HIS A 227 -45.98 -27.51 53.48
C HIS A 227 -45.82 -27.77 54.96
N THR A 228 -45.68 -26.75 55.80
CA THR A 228 -45.70 -26.82 57.25
C THR A 228 -47.06 -26.44 57.80
#